data_cbc666d76afc14b603c59d9a7f2047c5
#
_entry.id   cbc666d76afc14b603c59d9a7f2047c5
#
_cell.length_a   1.000
_cell.length_b   1.000
_cell.length_c   1.000
_cell.angle_alpha   90.00
_cell.angle_beta   90.00
_cell.angle_gamma   90.00
#
_symmetry.space_group_name_H-M   'P 1'
#
loop_
_entity.id
_entity.type
_entity.pdbx_description
1 polymer ?
#
loop_
_entity_poly.entity_id
_entity_poly.type
_entity_poly.pdbx_seq_one_letter_code
_entity_poly.pdbx_strand_id
1 'polypeptide(L)'
;MNTAIELYNYLDSVIPSELSCNWDNDGAMCMSDPERPIHRVLLSLDITQEAVDYAIENNFDAIISHHPLIFSPMRSINGCDVKSRIITKLMRNGISAFSFHTRLDAVSGGVNDTLCGLLSVENVEPFMEGNIPLGRIGTVSPVAAKDLAKKVKTILSAEDVSVTCPDKIVSKIVVVGGGGKDSIDTAIDVFADCLITGEVSYNALLDAADSGLSIICAGHFQTENPVLKTIENWIGKYDTNIFVDYYNSNLIYHI
;
A
#
# COMPACT_ATOMS: atom_id res chain seq x y z
N MET A 1 7.96 -4.13 -28.51
CA MET A 1 8.82 -3.51 -27.47
C MET A 1 7.86 -2.69 -26.63
N ASN A 2 7.71 -3.01 -25.35
CA ASN A 2 6.68 -2.38 -24.53
C ASN A 2 7.10 -0.96 -24.15
N THR A 3 6.19 -0.01 -24.26
CA THR A 3 6.44 1.40 -23.96
C THR A 3 5.91 1.77 -22.56
N ALA A 4 6.29 2.95 -22.08
CA ALA A 4 5.85 3.45 -20.78
C ALA A 4 4.32 3.55 -20.70
N ILE A 5 3.68 4.07 -21.77
CA ILE A 5 2.23 4.18 -21.81
C ILE A 5 1.53 2.83 -21.91
N GLU A 6 2.09 1.85 -22.64
CA GLU A 6 1.52 0.52 -22.74
C GLU A 6 1.58 -0.23 -21.40
N LEU A 7 2.72 -0.15 -20.68
CA LEU A 7 2.83 -0.72 -19.34
C LEU A 7 1.84 -0.06 -18.37
N TYR A 8 1.75 1.28 -18.40
CA TYR A 8 0.78 2.01 -17.58
C TYR A 8 -0.66 1.55 -17.87
N ASN A 9 -1.06 1.51 -19.14
CA ASN A 9 -2.41 1.12 -19.53
C ASN A 9 -2.74 -0.33 -19.13
N TYR A 10 -1.75 -1.23 -19.21
CA TYR A 10 -1.93 -2.58 -18.72
C TYR A 10 -2.18 -2.59 -17.20
N LEU A 11 -1.34 -1.92 -16.41
CA LEU A 11 -1.53 -1.85 -14.96
C LEU A 11 -2.84 -1.14 -14.59
N ASP A 12 -3.21 -0.08 -15.28
CA ASP A 12 -4.47 0.62 -15.11
C ASP A 12 -5.69 -0.28 -15.38
N SER A 13 -5.57 -1.23 -16.32
CA SER A 13 -6.60 -2.23 -16.58
C SER A 13 -6.73 -3.31 -15.50
N VAL A 14 -5.64 -3.65 -14.81
CA VAL A 14 -5.62 -4.64 -13.71
C VAL A 14 -5.93 -4.00 -12.36
N ILE A 15 -5.66 -2.69 -12.21
CA ILE A 15 -5.90 -1.87 -11.03
C ILE A 15 -6.77 -0.68 -11.46
N PRO A 16 -8.07 -0.89 -11.71
CA PRO A 16 -8.91 0.09 -12.39
C PRO A 16 -9.13 1.37 -11.56
N SER A 17 -9.09 2.51 -12.25
CA SER A 17 -9.20 3.85 -11.62
C SER A 17 -10.54 4.10 -10.94
N GLU A 18 -11.58 3.37 -11.30
CA GLU A 18 -12.91 3.42 -10.67
C GLU A 18 -12.89 2.98 -9.21
N LEU A 19 -11.84 2.28 -8.78
CA LEU A 19 -11.63 1.88 -7.40
C LEU A 19 -10.89 2.93 -6.56
N SER A 20 -10.38 4.00 -7.17
CA SER A 20 -9.74 5.10 -6.42
C SER A 20 -10.79 5.89 -5.64
N CYS A 21 -10.43 6.27 -4.41
CA CYS A 21 -11.23 7.21 -3.64
C CYS A 21 -11.30 8.57 -4.33
N ASN A 22 -12.43 9.26 -4.24
CA ASN A 22 -12.66 10.55 -4.91
C ASN A 22 -11.68 11.66 -4.50
N TRP A 23 -11.06 11.55 -3.33
CA TRP A 23 -10.08 12.50 -2.81
C TRP A 23 -8.65 12.16 -3.19
N ASP A 24 -8.42 10.97 -3.73
CA ASP A 24 -7.10 10.45 -4.08
C ASP A 24 -6.56 11.06 -5.38
N ASN A 25 -5.24 10.98 -5.55
CA ASN A 25 -4.57 11.37 -6.78
C ASN A 25 -3.51 10.33 -7.12
N ASP A 26 -3.91 9.30 -7.83
CA ASP A 26 -3.02 8.23 -8.27
C ASP A 26 -2.97 8.10 -9.81
N GLY A 27 -2.18 7.17 -10.33
CA GLY A 27 -1.99 6.94 -11.76
C GLY A 27 -0.61 7.37 -12.27
N ALA A 28 -0.56 7.91 -13.49
CA ALA A 28 0.69 8.39 -14.08
C ALA A 28 1.10 9.73 -13.47
N MET A 29 2.08 9.71 -12.56
CA MET A 29 2.57 10.90 -11.86
C MET A 29 3.54 11.73 -12.71
N CYS A 30 4.46 11.07 -13.40
CA CYS A 30 5.43 11.68 -14.30
C CYS A 30 5.67 10.75 -15.48
N MET A 31 5.63 11.29 -16.71
CA MET A 31 5.95 10.56 -17.92
C MET A 31 6.51 11.55 -18.94
N SER A 32 7.82 11.57 -19.14
CA SER A 32 8.47 12.51 -20.05
C SER A 32 8.34 12.11 -21.52
N ASP A 33 8.30 10.80 -21.77
CA ASP A 33 8.14 10.20 -23.09
C ASP A 33 7.27 8.95 -22.99
N PRO A 34 5.99 9.02 -23.40
CA PRO A 34 5.08 7.89 -23.37
C PRO A 34 5.54 6.69 -24.21
N GLU A 35 6.24 6.95 -25.31
CA GLU A 35 6.72 5.91 -26.23
C GLU A 35 8.09 5.35 -25.86
N ARG A 36 8.70 5.81 -24.74
CA ARG A 36 9.97 5.28 -24.28
C ARG A 36 9.84 3.79 -23.97
N PRO A 37 10.74 2.93 -24.50
CA PRO A 37 10.77 1.52 -24.17
C PRO A 37 11.02 1.28 -22.69
N ILE A 38 10.34 0.28 -22.12
CA ILE A 38 10.50 -0.14 -20.73
C ILE A 38 11.17 -1.52 -20.70
N HIS A 39 12.31 -1.59 -20.05
CA HIS A 39 13.07 -2.82 -19.81
C HIS A 39 13.31 -3.08 -18.32
N ARG A 40 13.37 -2.01 -17.52
CA ARG A 40 13.70 -2.08 -16.09
C ARG A 40 12.72 -1.24 -15.29
N VAL A 41 12.06 -1.87 -14.33
CA VAL A 41 11.07 -1.25 -13.42
C VAL A 41 11.55 -1.39 -11.99
N LEU A 42 11.59 -0.28 -11.25
CA LEU A 42 11.82 -0.26 -9.82
C LEU A 42 10.50 -0.21 -9.08
N LEU A 43 10.28 -1.12 -8.14
CA LEU A 43 9.14 -1.11 -7.24
C LEU A 43 9.55 -0.51 -5.89
N SER A 44 8.74 0.38 -5.36
CA SER A 44 8.96 1.00 -4.06
C SER A 44 7.63 1.39 -3.44
N LEU A 45 7.49 1.35 -2.12
CA LEU A 45 6.27 1.85 -1.48
C LEU A 45 6.12 3.36 -1.71
N ASP A 46 7.22 4.10 -1.58
CA ASP A 46 7.30 5.55 -1.74
C ASP A 46 8.34 5.95 -2.79
N ILE A 47 8.08 7.03 -3.54
CA ILE A 47 9.06 7.64 -4.45
C ILE A 47 9.86 8.68 -3.67
N THR A 48 10.88 8.22 -2.95
CA THR A 48 11.82 9.07 -2.21
C THR A 48 12.91 9.62 -3.12
N GLN A 49 13.70 10.60 -2.63
CA GLN A 49 14.84 11.11 -3.37
C GLN A 49 15.88 10.02 -3.62
N GLU A 50 16.14 9.20 -2.59
CA GLU A 50 17.09 8.10 -2.64
C GLU A 50 16.62 6.99 -3.61
N ALA A 51 15.31 6.68 -3.65
CA ALA A 51 14.75 5.74 -4.63
C ALA A 51 14.96 6.23 -6.07
N VAL A 52 14.80 7.54 -6.31
CA VAL A 52 15.03 8.14 -7.63
C VAL A 52 16.53 8.14 -7.99
N ASP A 53 17.41 8.45 -7.04
CA ASP A 53 18.85 8.39 -7.27
C ASP A 53 19.30 6.95 -7.58
N TYR A 54 18.80 5.96 -6.84
CA TYR A 54 19.03 4.55 -7.14
C TYR A 54 18.51 4.15 -8.52
N ALA A 55 17.34 4.61 -8.91
CA ALA A 55 16.77 4.33 -10.24
C ALA A 55 17.65 4.91 -11.37
N ILE A 56 18.19 6.12 -11.19
CA ILE A 56 19.09 6.76 -12.16
C ILE A 56 20.39 5.98 -12.27
N GLU A 57 21.04 5.68 -11.14
CA GLU A 57 22.33 4.99 -11.08
C GLU A 57 22.28 3.57 -11.70
N ASN A 58 21.11 2.91 -11.59
CA ASN A 58 20.91 1.56 -12.07
C ASN A 58 20.13 1.49 -13.40
N ASN A 59 19.93 2.63 -14.08
CA ASN A 59 19.29 2.73 -15.39
C ASN A 59 17.88 2.11 -15.45
N PHE A 60 17.04 2.40 -14.45
CA PHE A 60 15.63 2.05 -14.50
C PHE A 60 14.85 3.01 -15.42
N ASP A 61 13.87 2.46 -16.12
CA ASP A 61 13.02 3.21 -17.06
C ASP A 61 11.76 3.76 -16.38
N ALA A 62 11.31 3.08 -15.31
CA ALA A 62 10.15 3.50 -14.54
C ALA A 62 10.30 3.15 -13.05
N ILE A 63 9.64 3.94 -12.19
CA ILE A 63 9.37 3.62 -10.78
C ILE A 63 7.87 3.44 -10.64
N ILE A 64 7.45 2.34 -10.00
CA ILE A 64 6.05 2.10 -9.65
C ILE A 64 5.94 2.07 -8.14
N SER A 65 5.02 2.87 -7.59
CA SER A 65 4.82 2.98 -6.14
C SER A 65 3.38 2.75 -5.74
N HIS A 66 3.17 2.48 -4.45
CA HIS A 66 1.85 2.55 -3.84
C HIS A 66 1.48 4.01 -3.55
N HIS A 67 2.28 4.71 -2.76
CA HIS A 67 1.99 6.10 -2.42
C HIS A 67 2.24 7.05 -3.59
N PRO A 68 1.31 8.00 -3.84
CA PRO A 68 1.45 8.94 -4.94
C PRO A 68 2.54 9.98 -4.68
N LEU A 69 3.42 10.13 -5.66
CA LEU A 69 4.43 11.20 -5.64
C LEU A 69 3.78 12.58 -5.50
N ILE A 70 2.66 12.79 -6.21
CA ILE A 70 1.88 14.04 -6.20
C ILE A 70 0.54 13.75 -5.55
N PHE A 71 0.45 13.78 -4.23
CA PHE A 71 -0.81 13.58 -3.52
C PHE A 71 -1.70 14.84 -3.56
N SER A 72 -1.11 16.00 -3.29
CA SER A 72 -1.82 17.28 -3.33
C SER A 72 -1.42 18.09 -4.56
N PRO A 73 -2.34 18.90 -5.15
CA PRO A 73 -2.05 19.71 -6.32
C PRO A 73 -0.82 20.61 -6.13
N MET A 74 0.09 20.58 -7.08
CA MET A 74 1.29 21.44 -7.09
C MET A 74 1.05 22.68 -7.95
N ARG A 75 1.43 23.87 -7.44
CA ARG A 75 1.29 25.14 -8.17
C ARG A 75 2.46 25.44 -9.09
N SER A 76 3.63 24.87 -8.82
CA SER A 76 4.85 25.09 -9.62
C SER A 76 5.85 23.96 -9.44
N ILE A 77 6.70 23.75 -10.43
CA ILE A 77 7.87 22.87 -10.38
C ILE A 77 9.08 23.76 -10.60
N ASN A 78 9.74 24.15 -9.52
CA ASN A 78 10.83 25.14 -9.55
C ASN A 78 12.12 24.68 -8.79
N GLY A 79 12.13 23.44 -8.27
CA GLY A 79 13.25 22.85 -7.56
C GLY A 79 13.45 23.35 -6.12
N CYS A 80 12.56 24.20 -5.60
CA CYS A 80 12.70 24.75 -4.23
C CYS A 80 12.30 23.73 -3.15
N ASP A 81 11.33 22.89 -3.41
CA ASP A 81 10.88 21.82 -2.51
C ASP A 81 11.34 20.44 -2.96
N VAL A 82 11.24 19.43 -2.07
CA VAL A 82 11.69 18.07 -2.32
C VAL A 82 10.95 17.43 -3.49
N LYS A 83 9.62 17.53 -3.54
CA LYS A 83 8.81 16.91 -4.60
C LYS A 83 9.12 17.50 -5.97
N SER A 84 9.26 18.83 -6.04
CA SER A 84 9.65 19.53 -7.28
C SER A 84 11.03 19.08 -7.78
N ARG A 85 12.01 18.82 -6.87
CA ARG A 85 13.31 18.27 -7.24
C ARG A 85 13.21 16.84 -7.75
N ILE A 86 12.43 15.98 -7.09
CA ILE A 86 12.19 14.58 -7.50
C ILE A 86 11.60 14.55 -8.90
N ILE A 87 10.51 15.30 -9.15
CA ILE A 87 9.87 15.39 -10.47
C ILE A 87 10.86 15.86 -11.53
N THR A 88 11.64 16.89 -11.23
CA THR A 88 12.65 17.41 -12.17
C THR A 88 13.71 16.36 -12.49
N LYS A 89 14.17 15.58 -11.50
CA LYS A 89 15.14 14.48 -11.72
C LYS A 89 14.54 13.39 -12.61
N LEU A 90 13.33 12.93 -12.32
CA LEU A 90 12.63 11.92 -13.12
C LEU A 90 12.51 12.36 -14.57
N MET A 91 11.97 13.57 -14.81
CA MET A 91 11.76 14.12 -16.15
C MET A 91 13.05 14.28 -16.94
N ARG A 92 14.14 14.75 -16.29
CA ARG A 92 15.45 14.94 -16.94
C ARG A 92 16.12 13.63 -17.33
N ASN A 93 15.87 12.57 -16.60
CA ASN A 93 16.45 11.24 -16.87
C ASN A 93 15.51 10.33 -17.67
N GLY A 94 14.32 10.84 -18.03
CA GLY A 94 13.34 10.10 -18.80
C GLY A 94 12.71 8.93 -18.02
N ILE A 95 12.75 8.95 -16.69
CA ILE A 95 12.19 7.89 -15.84
C ILE A 95 10.70 8.21 -15.63
N SER A 96 9.83 7.27 -15.95
CA SER A 96 8.40 7.37 -15.68
C SER A 96 8.11 7.03 -14.22
N ALA A 97 7.08 7.65 -13.64
CA ALA A 97 6.62 7.37 -12.29
C ALA A 97 5.11 7.12 -12.29
N PHE A 98 4.71 5.95 -11.82
CA PHE A 98 3.31 5.54 -11.69
C PHE A 98 3.03 5.20 -10.24
N SER A 99 1.88 5.63 -9.73
CA SER A 99 1.46 5.33 -8.36
C SER A 99 0.05 4.75 -8.37
N PHE A 100 -0.15 3.67 -7.63
CA PHE A 100 -1.45 3.02 -7.47
C PHE A 100 -1.75 2.97 -5.97
N HIS A 101 -2.62 3.86 -5.50
CA HIS A 101 -2.87 4.08 -4.08
C HIS A 101 -4.17 3.39 -3.65
N THR A 102 -5.22 4.11 -3.28
CA THR A 102 -6.44 3.50 -2.72
C THR A 102 -7.08 2.44 -3.62
N ARG A 103 -6.96 2.53 -4.92
CA ARG A 103 -7.42 1.46 -5.83
C ARG A 103 -6.60 0.16 -5.71
N LEU A 104 -5.32 0.25 -5.29
CA LEU A 104 -4.50 -0.92 -5.01
C LEU A 104 -4.88 -1.58 -3.68
N ASP A 105 -5.40 -0.79 -2.72
CA ASP A 105 -6.01 -1.34 -1.50
C ASP A 105 -7.31 -2.09 -1.81
N ALA A 106 -8.10 -1.53 -2.73
CA ALA A 106 -9.44 -1.99 -3.05
C ALA A 106 -9.48 -3.19 -4.01
N VAL A 107 -8.58 -3.23 -5.01
CA VAL A 107 -8.59 -4.24 -6.06
C VAL A 107 -8.39 -5.65 -5.52
N SER A 108 -9.04 -6.63 -6.17
CA SER A 108 -8.81 -8.05 -5.85
C SER A 108 -7.35 -8.44 -6.11
N GLY A 109 -6.73 -9.08 -5.12
CA GLY A 109 -5.30 -9.41 -5.12
C GLY A 109 -4.37 -8.26 -4.73
N GLY A 110 -4.91 -7.08 -4.40
CA GLY A 110 -4.14 -5.91 -3.96
C GLY A 110 -3.63 -6.02 -2.51
N VAL A 111 -3.43 -4.86 -1.86
CA VAL A 111 -2.82 -4.76 -0.51
C VAL A 111 -3.54 -5.66 0.49
N ASN A 112 -4.84 -5.50 0.63
CA ASN A 112 -5.59 -6.15 1.70
C ASN A 112 -5.81 -7.64 1.46
N ASP A 113 -5.93 -8.08 0.20
CA ASP A 113 -5.92 -9.52 -0.11
C ASP A 113 -4.55 -10.15 0.13
N THR A 114 -3.47 -9.44 -0.20
CA THR A 114 -2.09 -9.87 0.11
C THR A 114 -1.90 -10.05 1.60
N LEU A 115 -2.35 -9.09 2.42
CA LEU A 115 -2.30 -9.21 3.88
C LEU A 115 -3.12 -10.39 4.39
N CYS A 116 -4.36 -10.54 3.94
CA CYS A 116 -5.21 -11.66 4.31
C CYS A 116 -4.55 -13.01 3.99
N GLY A 117 -3.94 -13.12 2.81
CA GLY A 117 -3.19 -14.32 2.40
C GLY A 117 -2.02 -14.63 3.34
N LEU A 118 -1.19 -13.63 3.66
CA LEU A 118 -0.06 -13.78 4.58
C LEU A 118 -0.50 -14.17 5.98
N LEU A 119 -1.58 -13.56 6.48
CA LEU A 119 -2.11 -13.80 7.82
C LEU A 119 -2.97 -15.07 7.91
N SER A 120 -3.21 -15.75 6.79
CA SER A 120 -4.07 -16.95 6.69
C SER A 120 -5.49 -16.67 7.18
N VAL A 121 -6.06 -15.54 6.74
CA VAL A 121 -7.46 -15.19 6.99
C VAL A 121 -8.35 -16.04 6.09
N GLU A 122 -9.39 -16.62 6.65
CA GLU A 122 -10.37 -17.45 5.96
C GLU A 122 -11.67 -16.67 5.69
N ASN A 123 -12.48 -17.15 4.73
CA ASN A 123 -13.77 -16.56 4.39
C ASN A 123 -13.67 -15.05 4.10
N VAL A 124 -12.66 -14.68 3.32
CA VAL A 124 -12.36 -13.27 3.02
C VAL A 124 -13.41 -12.68 2.10
N GLU A 125 -13.99 -11.56 2.53
CA GLU A 125 -14.97 -10.77 1.78
C GLU A 125 -14.52 -9.30 1.73
N PRO A 126 -14.99 -8.51 0.74
CA PRO A 126 -14.75 -7.08 0.72
C PRO A 126 -15.28 -6.38 1.98
N PHE A 127 -14.47 -5.52 2.58
CA PHE A 127 -14.88 -4.60 3.63
C PHE A 127 -15.07 -3.23 3.01
N MET A 128 -16.33 -2.75 3.03
CA MET A 128 -16.74 -1.57 2.29
C MET A 128 -16.60 -0.30 3.12
N GLU A 129 -15.91 0.70 2.58
CA GLU A 129 -15.94 2.08 3.06
C GLU A 129 -16.70 2.93 2.05
N GLY A 130 -17.94 3.29 2.38
CA GLY A 130 -18.86 3.84 1.39
C GLY A 130 -19.12 2.83 0.27
N ASN A 131 -18.73 3.18 -0.96
CA ASN A 131 -18.89 2.33 -2.14
C ASN A 131 -17.59 1.65 -2.59
N ILE A 132 -16.48 1.84 -1.87
CA ILE A 132 -15.16 1.31 -2.23
C ILE A 132 -14.81 0.14 -1.31
N PRO A 133 -14.36 -1.01 -1.83
CA PRO A 133 -13.94 -2.18 -1.04
C PRO A 133 -12.51 -2.00 -0.52
N LEU A 134 -12.28 -0.94 0.30
CA LEU A 134 -10.93 -0.55 0.75
C LEU A 134 -10.24 -1.61 1.60
N GLY A 135 -10.99 -2.37 2.40
CA GLY A 135 -10.43 -3.40 3.27
C GLY A 135 -10.93 -4.81 2.93
N ARG A 136 -10.62 -5.72 3.83
CA ARG A 136 -11.15 -7.09 3.81
C ARG A 136 -11.66 -7.46 5.19
N ILE A 137 -12.73 -8.26 5.22
CA ILE A 137 -13.26 -8.87 6.43
C ILE A 137 -13.21 -10.39 6.28
N GLY A 138 -12.88 -11.09 7.35
CA GLY A 138 -12.80 -12.54 7.33
C GLY A 138 -12.70 -13.13 8.72
N THR A 139 -12.28 -14.38 8.79
CA THR A 139 -12.21 -15.12 10.05
C THR A 139 -10.80 -15.72 10.26
N VAL A 140 -10.45 -15.85 11.54
CA VAL A 140 -9.31 -16.64 12.00
C VAL A 140 -9.79 -17.62 13.06
N SER A 141 -9.06 -18.69 13.31
CA SER A 141 -9.33 -19.55 14.47
C SER A 141 -9.35 -18.72 15.75
N PRO A 142 -10.31 -18.91 16.67
CA PRO A 142 -10.41 -18.12 17.89
C PRO A 142 -9.09 -18.07 18.66
N VAL A 143 -8.59 -16.88 18.93
CA VAL A 143 -7.26 -16.65 19.52
C VAL A 143 -7.27 -15.35 20.35
N ALA A 144 -6.43 -15.26 21.39
CA ALA A 144 -6.28 -14.01 22.11
C ALA A 144 -5.62 -12.93 21.22
N ALA A 145 -6.13 -11.71 21.27
CA ALA A 145 -5.63 -10.60 20.42
C ALA A 145 -4.11 -10.40 20.53
N LYS A 146 -3.53 -10.55 21.73
CA LYS A 146 -2.07 -10.50 21.95
C LYS A 146 -1.29 -11.58 21.20
N ASP A 147 -1.86 -12.78 21.05
CA ASP A 147 -1.19 -13.88 20.37
C ASP A 147 -1.34 -13.74 18.85
N LEU A 148 -2.47 -13.21 18.37
CA LEU A 148 -2.63 -12.78 16.99
C LEU A 148 -1.63 -11.65 16.65
N ALA A 149 -1.47 -10.66 17.53
CA ALA A 149 -0.50 -9.58 17.35
C ALA A 149 0.94 -10.09 17.24
N LYS A 150 1.34 -11.07 18.03
CA LYS A 150 2.67 -11.73 17.91
C LYS A 150 2.84 -12.43 16.56
N LYS A 151 1.78 -13.11 16.08
CA LYS A 151 1.77 -13.75 14.76
C LYS A 151 1.93 -12.70 13.66
N VAL A 152 1.15 -11.62 13.70
CA VAL A 152 1.24 -10.48 12.77
C VAL A 152 2.64 -9.88 12.76
N LYS A 153 3.21 -9.59 13.95
CA LYS A 153 4.59 -9.09 14.10
C LYS A 153 5.61 -9.97 13.36
N THR A 154 5.52 -11.28 13.57
CA THR A 154 6.47 -12.23 12.96
C THR A 154 6.31 -12.31 11.45
N ILE A 155 5.07 -12.38 10.95
CA ILE A 155 4.78 -12.54 9.51
C ILE A 155 5.18 -11.30 8.73
N LEU A 156 4.87 -10.11 9.26
CA LEU A 156 5.17 -8.84 8.59
C LEU A 156 6.58 -8.31 8.91
N SER A 157 7.36 -9.05 9.72
CA SER A 157 8.70 -8.61 10.19
C SER A 157 8.66 -7.21 10.80
N ALA A 158 7.56 -6.89 11.51
CA ALA A 158 7.39 -5.60 12.16
C ALA A 158 8.30 -5.47 13.37
N GLU A 159 8.96 -4.30 13.52
CA GLU A 159 9.82 -4.04 14.68
C GLU A 159 8.98 -3.90 15.96
N ASP A 160 7.85 -3.17 15.85
CA ASP A 160 6.89 -2.97 16.92
C ASP A 160 5.47 -3.26 16.47
N VAL A 161 4.67 -3.83 17.38
CA VAL A 161 3.23 -4.03 17.19
C VAL A 161 2.51 -3.61 18.47
N SER A 162 1.54 -2.71 18.34
CA SER A 162 0.65 -2.37 19.45
C SER A 162 -0.67 -3.13 19.33
N VAL A 163 -1.27 -3.45 20.48
CA VAL A 163 -2.56 -4.15 20.56
C VAL A 163 -3.41 -3.58 21.70
N THR A 164 -4.67 -3.28 21.40
CA THR A 164 -5.68 -2.98 22.43
C THR A 164 -6.42 -4.25 22.84
N CYS A 165 -7.01 -4.28 24.04
CA CYS A 165 -7.76 -5.44 24.56
C CYS A 165 -7.01 -6.78 24.39
N PRO A 166 -5.77 -6.94 24.91
CA PRO A 166 -4.86 -8.03 24.56
C PRO A 166 -5.38 -9.44 24.89
N ASP A 167 -6.24 -9.56 25.90
CA ASP A 167 -6.80 -10.85 26.33
C ASP A 167 -8.16 -11.18 25.69
N LYS A 168 -8.72 -10.28 24.87
CA LYS A 168 -9.95 -10.54 24.12
C LYS A 168 -9.74 -11.68 23.14
N ILE A 169 -10.69 -12.64 23.13
CA ILE A 169 -10.70 -13.69 22.10
C ILE A 169 -11.30 -13.07 20.82
N VAL A 170 -10.58 -13.18 19.73
CA VAL A 170 -10.95 -12.64 18.42
C VAL A 170 -11.04 -13.76 17.39
N SER A 171 -12.01 -13.65 16.51
CA SER A 171 -12.24 -14.59 15.40
C SER A 171 -12.64 -13.86 14.13
N LYS A 172 -13.59 -12.92 14.20
CA LYS A 172 -14.00 -12.09 13.07
C LYS A 172 -13.12 -10.86 13.02
N ILE A 173 -12.35 -10.72 11.95
CA ILE A 173 -11.36 -9.65 11.82
C ILE A 173 -11.57 -8.82 10.56
N VAL A 174 -11.22 -7.55 10.66
CA VAL A 174 -11.09 -6.63 9.53
C VAL A 174 -9.60 -6.37 9.30
N VAL A 175 -9.18 -6.29 8.06
CA VAL A 175 -7.80 -6.02 7.64
C VAL A 175 -7.79 -4.81 6.71
N VAL A 176 -7.06 -3.78 7.11
CA VAL A 176 -6.87 -2.54 6.32
C VAL A 176 -5.40 -2.13 6.44
N GLY A 177 -4.65 -2.18 5.35
CA GLY A 177 -3.26 -1.71 5.30
C GLY A 177 -3.16 -0.21 5.58
N GLY A 178 -1.98 0.26 5.99
CA GLY A 178 -1.71 1.67 6.22
C GLY A 178 -2.50 2.29 7.37
N GLY A 179 -3.15 3.42 7.12
CA GLY A 179 -3.91 4.16 8.13
C GLY A 179 -5.33 3.64 8.32
N GLY A 180 -5.62 3.01 9.47
CA GLY A 180 -6.92 2.37 9.74
C GLY A 180 -7.92 3.19 10.53
N LYS A 181 -7.66 4.49 10.78
CA LYS A 181 -8.53 5.29 11.65
C LYS A 181 -9.97 5.38 11.13
N ASP A 182 -10.12 5.60 9.83
CA ASP A 182 -11.44 5.83 9.22
C ASP A 182 -12.26 4.54 9.09
N SER A 183 -11.62 3.37 9.25
CA SER A 183 -12.26 2.05 9.23
C SER A 183 -12.82 1.59 10.60
N ILE A 184 -12.55 2.32 11.69
CA ILE A 184 -12.91 1.90 13.05
C ILE A 184 -14.43 1.78 13.20
N ASP A 185 -15.18 2.83 12.88
CA ASP A 185 -16.63 2.86 13.05
C ASP A 185 -17.30 1.77 12.21
N THR A 186 -16.87 1.60 10.96
CA THR A 186 -17.37 0.54 10.07
C THR A 186 -17.03 -0.85 10.61
N ALA A 187 -15.84 -1.05 11.20
CA ALA A 187 -15.46 -2.32 11.81
C ALA A 187 -16.33 -2.66 13.04
N ILE A 188 -16.73 -1.65 13.83
CA ILE A 188 -17.67 -1.79 14.94
C ILE A 188 -19.06 -2.16 14.40
N ASP A 189 -19.55 -1.47 13.38
CA ASP A 189 -20.88 -1.68 12.79
C ASP A 189 -21.05 -3.08 12.20
N VAL A 190 -19.98 -3.66 11.65
CA VAL A 190 -19.99 -5.05 11.15
C VAL A 190 -19.72 -6.07 12.26
N PHE A 191 -19.64 -5.67 13.52
CA PHE A 191 -19.35 -6.53 14.67
C PHE A 191 -18.05 -7.33 14.51
N ALA A 192 -16.97 -6.68 14.06
CA ALA A 192 -15.65 -7.27 14.06
C ALA A 192 -15.11 -7.38 15.49
N ASP A 193 -14.36 -8.44 15.77
CA ASP A 193 -13.66 -8.58 17.05
C ASP A 193 -12.37 -7.77 17.07
N CYS A 194 -11.72 -7.66 15.91
CA CYS A 194 -10.42 -7.04 15.77
C CYS A 194 -10.27 -6.34 14.40
N LEU A 195 -9.60 -5.17 14.41
CA LEU A 195 -9.07 -4.51 13.22
C LEU A 195 -7.54 -4.67 13.21
N ILE A 196 -6.99 -5.21 12.11
CA ILE A 196 -5.55 -5.26 11.85
C ILE A 196 -5.23 -4.16 10.83
N THR A 197 -4.30 -3.27 11.18
CA THR A 197 -3.94 -2.11 10.35
C THR A 197 -2.48 -1.69 10.56
N GLY A 198 -2.00 -0.72 9.80
CA GLY A 198 -0.66 -0.17 9.96
C GLY A 198 -0.57 0.75 11.18
N GLU A 199 -1.44 1.76 11.25
CA GLU A 199 -1.39 2.75 12.32
C GLU A 199 -2.75 3.37 12.63
N VAL A 200 -2.91 3.75 13.90
CA VAL A 200 -4.06 4.49 14.43
C VAL A 200 -3.58 5.44 15.51
N SER A 201 -4.16 6.64 15.59
CA SER A 201 -3.83 7.60 16.63
C SER A 201 -4.22 7.11 18.03
N TYR A 202 -3.47 7.54 19.05
CA TYR A 202 -3.66 7.11 20.45
C TYR A 202 -5.11 7.25 20.92
N ASN A 203 -5.75 8.41 20.68
CA ASN A 203 -7.12 8.64 21.12
C ASN A 203 -8.10 7.67 20.45
N ALA A 204 -7.96 7.44 19.14
CA ALA A 204 -8.84 6.52 18.42
C ALA A 204 -8.64 5.05 18.87
N LEU A 205 -7.44 4.67 19.30
CA LEU A 205 -7.20 3.35 19.93
C LEU A 205 -7.98 3.19 21.24
N LEU A 206 -8.04 4.23 22.08
CA LEU A 206 -8.79 4.21 23.32
C LEU A 206 -10.30 4.12 23.07
N ASP A 207 -10.82 4.98 22.18
CA ASP A 207 -12.24 5.01 21.83
C ASP A 207 -12.70 3.66 21.24
N ALA A 208 -11.90 3.05 20.40
CA ALA A 208 -12.16 1.72 19.84
C ALA A 208 -12.18 0.63 20.95
N ALA A 209 -11.21 0.67 21.86
CA ALA A 209 -11.13 -0.28 22.97
C ALA A 209 -12.35 -0.16 23.90
N ASP A 210 -12.78 1.06 24.22
CA ASP A 210 -13.99 1.31 25.02
C ASP A 210 -15.26 0.84 24.30
N SER A 211 -15.27 0.85 22.97
CA SER A 211 -16.34 0.28 22.13
C SER A 211 -16.24 -1.24 21.95
N GLY A 212 -15.24 -1.88 22.54
CA GLY A 212 -15.05 -3.32 22.52
C GLY A 212 -14.33 -3.87 21.28
N LEU A 213 -13.84 -3.03 20.37
CA LEU A 213 -13.02 -3.43 19.22
C LEU A 213 -11.54 -3.54 19.64
N SER A 214 -10.92 -4.70 19.41
CA SER A 214 -9.46 -4.80 19.51
C SER A 214 -8.81 -4.24 18.25
N ILE A 215 -7.71 -3.50 18.38
CA ILE A 215 -6.93 -3.02 17.23
C ILE A 215 -5.49 -3.53 17.37
N ILE A 216 -4.96 -4.05 16.27
CA ILE A 216 -3.55 -4.43 16.10
C ILE A 216 -2.94 -3.48 15.08
N CYS A 217 -1.99 -2.64 15.51
CA CYS A 217 -1.22 -1.78 14.62
C CYS A 217 0.17 -2.39 14.37
N ALA A 218 0.49 -2.69 13.12
CA ALA A 218 1.69 -3.44 12.75
C ALA A 218 2.69 -2.65 11.89
N GLY A 219 2.50 -1.33 11.77
CA GLY A 219 3.31 -0.42 10.97
C GLY A 219 2.74 -0.19 9.57
N HIS A 220 2.75 1.07 9.15
CA HIS A 220 2.25 1.49 7.84
C HIS A 220 3.01 0.77 6.72
N PHE A 221 4.33 0.94 6.68
CA PHE A 221 5.19 0.29 5.70
C PHE A 221 5.03 -1.24 5.70
N GLN A 222 4.99 -1.88 6.86
CA GLN A 222 4.95 -3.32 6.99
C GLN A 222 3.64 -3.93 6.47
N THR A 223 2.54 -3.20 6.59
CA THR A 223 1.23 -3.67 6.13
C THR A 223 1.01 -3.48 4.62
N GLU A 224 1.68 -2.52 4.00
CA GLU A 224 1.49 -2.22 2.57
C GLU A 224 2.61 -2.76 1.67
N ASN A 225 3.87 -2.71 2.13
CA ASN A 225 5.01 -3.10 1.31
C ASN A 225 4.92 -4.52 0.68
N PRO A 226 4.29 -5.53 1.31
CA PRO A 226 4.12 -6.85 0.70
C PRO A 226 3.42 -6.86 -0.67
N VAL A 227 2.58 -5.86 -0.99
CA VAL A 227 1.87 -5.75 -2.27
C VAL A 227 2.81 -5.59 -3.46
N LEU A 228 4.03 -5.08 -3.25
CA LEU A 228 4.99 -4.90 -4.33
C LEU A 228 5.28 -6.22 -5.07
N LYS A 229 5.24 -7.37 -4.36
CA LYS A 229 5.36 -8.68 -4.97
C LYS A 229 4.19 -9.04 -5.89
N THR A 230 3.00 -8.55 -5.58
CA THR A 230 1.83 -8.71 -6.44
C THR A 230 1.98 -7.87 -7.72
N ILE A 231 2.46 -6.62 -7.59
CA ILE A 231 2.74 -5.77 -8.76
C ILE A 231 3.79 -6.42 -9.68
N GLU A 232 4.88 -6.96 -9.12
CA GLU A 232 5.87 -7.72 -9.90
C GLU A 232 5.24 -8.89 -10.66
N ASN A 233 4.36 -9.65 -10.00
CA ASN A 233 3.66 -10.76 -10.63
C ASN A 233 2.74 -10.29 -11.79
N TRP A 234 2.09 -9.15 -11.67
CA TRP A 234 1.31 -8.57 -12.76
C TRP A 234 2.19 -8.11 -13.91
N ILE A 235 3.32 -7.43 -13.63
CA ILE A 235 4.30 -7.06 -14.67
C ILE A 235 4.82 -8.31 -15.38
N GLY A 236 5.15 -9.37 -14.64
CA GLY A 236 5.61 -10.64 -15.22
C GLY A 236 4.56 -11.34 -16.10
N LYS A 237 3.26 -11.15 -15.81
CA LYS A 237 2.17 -11.63 -16.70
C LYS A 237 2.05 -10.78 -17.97
N TYR A 238 2.40 -9.51 -17.91
CA TYR A 238 2.41 -8.62 -19.07
C TYR A 238 3.61 -8.92 -19.98
N ASP A 239 4.82 -8.91 -19.43
CA ASP A 239 6.05 -9.25 -20.16
C ASP A 239 7.13 -9.78 -19.20
N THR A 240 7.54 -11.02 -19.42
CA THR A 240 8.58 -11.67 -18.62
C THR A 240 10.00 -11.14 -18.89
N ASN A 241 10.19 -10.31 -19.91
CA ASN A 241 11.49 -9.70 -20.22
C ASN A 241 11.72 -8.38 -19.47
N ILE A 242 10.73 -7.82 -18.80
CA ILE A 242 10.90 -6.64 -17.96
C ILE A 242 11.63 -7.08 -16.68
N PHE A 243 12.80 -6.51 -16.46
CA PHE A 243 13.53 -6.69 -15.20
C PHE A 243 12.86 -5.85 -14.09
N VAL A 244 12.54 -6.47 -12.98
CA VAL A 244 11.95 -5.81 -11.81
C VAL A 244 12.90 -5.93 -10.63
N ASP A 245 13.10 -4.83 -9.90
CA ASP A 245 13.84 -4.78 -8.65
C ASP A 245 13.06 -3.94 -7.63
N TYR A 246 13.47 -3.99 -6.37
CA TYR A 246 12.81 -3.34 -5.26
C TYR A 246 13.72 -2.35 -4.57
N TYR A 247 13.14 -1.22 -4.17
CA TYR A 247 13.81 -0.27 -3.29
C TYR A 247 13.08 -0.18 -1.95
N ASN A 248 13.81 -0.39 -0.87
CA ASN A 248 13.27 -0.21 0.48
C ASN A 248 13.21 1.29 0.80
N SER A 249 12.03 1.87 0.72
CA SER A 249 11.80 3.29 1.02
C SER A 249 11.55 3.59 2.50
N ASN A 250 11.59 2.58 3.38
CA ASN A 250 11.38 2.81 4.81
C ASN A 250 12.56 3.58 5.41
N LEU A 251 12.29 4.81 5.82
CA LEU A 251 13.26 5.68 6.51
C LEU A 251 12.98 5.81 8.00
N ILE A 252 11.98 5.07 8.51
CA ILE A 252 11.55 5.13 9.92
C ILE A 252 12.12 3.92 10.64
N TYR A 253 12.91 4.17 11.67
CA TYR A 253 13.53 3.15 12.52
C TYR A 253 13.00 3.29 13.95
N HIS A 254 12.62 2.18 14.55
CA HIS A 254 12.27 2.10 15.96
C HIS A 254 13.55 1.77 16.77
N ILE A 255 13.78 2.47 17.88
CA ILE A 255 15.01 2.37 18.69
C ILE A 255 14.66 1.81 20.07
#